data_2157400a42029d1fe8cc6c2bf8d8d0fc
#
_entry.id   2157400a42029d1fe8cc6c2bf8d8d0fc
#
_cell.length_a   1.000
_cell.length_b   1.000
_cell.length_c   1.000
_cell.angle_alpha   90.00
_cell.angle_beta   90.00
_cell.angle_gamma   90.00
#
_symmetry.space_group_name_H-M   'P 1'
#
loop_
_entity.id
_entity.type
_entity.pdbx_description
1 polymer ?
#
loop_
_entity_poly.entity_id
_entity_poly.type
_entity_poly.pdbx_seq_one_letter_code
_entity_poly.pdbx_strand_id
1 'polypeptide(L)'
;IQVEFPGVILISQNQHGVSHARNRGIDAARGEWLAFLDSDDEWLPIKIETQLNAVRNNSSYRICHSNEIWIRNGHRVNPMDKHKKYGGWIFEHCLPRCAISPSSVLLHRSAVEEFGSFDESLPVCEDYDLWLRLTATLPVMLISEPLVKKYGGHNDQLSRSRWGMDRYRIRSLEKLLAAKTLTAVQEQQALEELTRKI
;
A
#
# COMPACT_ATOMS: atom_id res chain seq x y z
N ILE A 1 -0.38 10.29 -24.47
CA ILE A 1 0.40 9.27 -23.72
C ILE A 1 0.83 8.12 -24.65
N GLN A 2 -0.08 7.42 -25.33
CA GLN A 2 0.31 6.30 -26.21
C GLN A 2 1.21 6.70 -27.38
N VAL A 3 1.08 7.92 -27.89
CA VAL A 3 1.95 8.44 -28.96
C VAL A 3 3.37 8.71 -28.45
N GLU A 4 3.49 9.22 -27.24
CA GLU A 4 4.80 9.51 -26.62
C GLU A 4 5.45 8.27 -26.03
N PHE A 5 4.64 7.32 -25.55
CA PHE A 5 5.08 6.11 -24.85
C PHE A 5 4.41 4.87 -25.43
N PRO A 6 4.85 4.40 -26.60
CA PRO A 6 4.18 3.29 -27.33
C PRO A 6 4.21 1.95 -26.60
N GLY A 7 5.08 1.78 -25.59
CA GLY A 7 5.12 0.59 -24.74
C GLY A 7 4.12 0.59 -23.58
N VAL A 8 3.41 1.70 -23.35
CA VAL A 8 2.42 1.80 -22.26
C VAL A 8 1.10 1.19 -22.68
N ILE A 9 0.56 0.30 -21.83
CA ILE A 9 -0.78 -0.26 -21.99
C ILE A 9 -1.76 0.69 -21.30
N LEU A 10 -2.63 1.34 -22.09
CA LEU A 10 -3.70 2.18 -21.58
C LEU A 10 -4.97 1.36 -21.39
N ILE A 11 -5.46 1.29 -20.14
CA ILE A 11 -6.71 0.63 -19.80
C ILE A 11 -7.75 1.68 -19.46
N SER A 12 -8.76 1.82 -20.31
CA SER A 12 -9.89 2.72 -20.08
C SER A 12 -10.99 1.99 -19.31
N GLN A 13 -11.61 2.66 -18.36
CA GLN A 13 -12.74 2.14 -17.59
C GLN A 13 -13.68 3.26 -17.16
N ASN A 14 -14.92 2.91 -16.83
CA ASN A 14 -15.82 3.80 -16.10
C ASN A 14 -15.32 4.01 -14.67
N GLN A 15 -15.80 5.04 -13.99
CA GLN A 15 -15.39 5.33 -12.62
C GLN A 15 -15.91 4.27 -11.64
N HIS A 16 -15.05 3.33 -11.24
CA HIS A 16 -15.33 2.27 -10.26
C HIS A 16 -14.42 2.33 -9.01
N GLY A 17 -13.69 3.44 -8.83
CA GLY A 17 -12.79 3.63 -7.72
C GLY A 17 -11.36 3.12 -7.96
N VAL A 18 -10.48 3.42 -6.99
CA VAL A 18 -9.03 3.14 -7.07
C VAL A 18 -8.71 1.66 -6.98
N SER A 19 -9.44 0.88 -6.16
CA SER A 19 -9.27 -0.57 -6.03
C SER A 19 -9.45 -1.26 -7.38
N HIS A 20 -10.55 -0.97 -8.06
CA HIS A 20 -10.86 -1.54 -9.37
C HIS A 20 -9.79 -1.17 -10.41
N ALA A 21 -9.33 0.09 -10.42
CA ALA A 21 -8.27 0.53 -11.34
C ALA A 21 -6.96 -0.22 -11.09
N ARG A 22 -6.54 -0.37 -9.83
CA ARG A 22 -5.33 -1.12 -9.48
C ARG A 22 -5.46 -2.61 -9.81
N ASN A 23 -6.61 -3.23 -9.54
CA ASN A 23 -6.86 -4.63 -9.88
C ASN A 23 -6.79 -4.87 -11.40
N ARG A 24 -7.40 -3.99 -12.20
CA ARG A 24 -7.25 -4.05 -13.68
C ARG A 24 -5.80 -3.93 -14.14
N GLY A 25 -5.01 -3.10 -13.44
CA GLY A 25 -3.56 -3.01 -13.68
C GLY A 25 -2.83 -4.29 -13.31
N ILE A 26 -3.16 -4.93 -12.19
CA ILE A 26 -2.61 -6.21 -11.75
C ILE A 26 -2.90 -7.31 -12.77
N ASP A 27 -4.15 -7.40 -13.25
CA ASP A 27 -4.58 -8.40 -14.24
C ASP A 27 -3.85 -8.26 -15.58
N ALA A 28 -3.61 -7.02 -16.01
CA ALA A 28 -2.91 -6.73 -17.26
C ALA A 28 -1.37 -6.84 -17.14
N ALA A 29 -0.83 -6.74 -15.96
CA ALA A 29 0.60 -6.80 -15.72
C ALA A 29 1.13 -8.23 -15.97
N ARG A 30 2.35 -8.32 -16.54
CA ARG A 30 3.02 -9.60 -16.85
C ARG A 30 4.27 -9.86 -16.00
N GLY A 31 4.70 -8.84 -15.24
CA GLY A 31 5.90 -8.92 -14.42
C GLY A 31 5.69 -9.81 -13.18
N GLU A 32 6.77 -10.39 -12.70
CA GLU A 32 6.84 -11.11 -11.44
C GLU A 32 6.64 -10.16 -10.23
N TRP A 33 7.07 -8.94 -10.38
CA TRP A 33 6.94 -7.87 -9.39
C TRP A 33 5.96 -6.81 -9.88
N LEU A 34 5.10 -6.36 -8.97
CA LEU A 34 4.10 -5.33 -9.17
C LEU A 34 4.52 -4.06 -8.41
N ALA A 35 4.40 -2.94 -9.05
CA ALA A 35 4.62 -1.62 -8.44
C ALA A 35 3.49 -0.69 -8.83
N PHE A 36 3.08 0.16 -7.92
CA PHE A 36 1.96 1.09 -8.09
C PHE A 36 2.48 2.53 -7.99
N LEU A 37 1.86 3.42 -8.74
CA LEU A 37 2.15 4.84 -8.67
C LEU A 37 0.82 5.60 -8.70
N ASP A 38 0.52 6.31 -7.62
CA ASP A 38 -0.63 7.21 -7.57
C ASP A 38 -0.35 8.42 -8.49
N SER A 39 -1.37 8.95 -9.13
CA SER A 39 -1.23 9.97 -10.18
C SER A 39 -0.67 11.30 -9.69
N ASP A 40 -0.66 11.52 -8.39
CA ASP A 40 -0.15 12.70 -7.70
C ASP A 40 1.25 12.48 -7.08
N ASP A 41 1.84 11.27 -7.21
CA ASP A 41 3.16 10.95 -6.68
C ASP A 41 4.22 10.84 -7.81
N GLU A 42 5.49 10.83 -7.44
CA GLU A 42 6.64 10.72 -8.37
C GLU A 42 7.66 9.71 -7.83
N TRP A 43 8.08 8.75 -8.67
CA TRP A 43 9.20 7.88 -8.36
C TRP A 43 10.54 8.56 -8.63
N LEU A 44 11.51 8.35 -7.76
CA LEU A 44 12.89 8.67 -8.10
C LEU A 44 13.42 7.65 -9.14
N PRO A 45 14.29 8.06 -10.06
CA PRO A 45 14.74 7.21 -11.17
C PRO A 45 15.34 5.86 -10.74
N ILE A 46 15.97 5.81 -9.58
CA ILE A 46 16.63 4.61 -9.03
C ILE A 46 15.69 3.66 -8.29
N LYS A 47 14.39 4.02 -8.09
CA LYS A 47 13.47 3.27 -7.21
C LYS A 47 13.38 1.80 -7.58
N ILE A 48 13.04 1.50 -8.80
CA ILE A 48 12.77 0.12 -9.24
C ILE A 48 14.04 -0.72 -9.18
N GLU A 49 15.16 -0.17 -9.65
CA GLU A 49 16.46 -0.86 -9.60
C GLU A 49 16.87 -1.17 -8.16
N THR A 50 16.80 -0.17 -7.26
CA THR A 50 17.17 -0.34 -5.85
C THR A 50 16.32 -1.40 -5.17
N GLN A 51 15.00 -1.37 -5.34
CA GLN A 51 14.11 -2.34 -4.73
C GLN A 51 14.29 -3.74 -5.30
N LEU A 52 14.41 -3.89 -6.63
CA LEU A 52 14.64 -5.19 -7.26
C LEU A 52 15.96 -5.82 -6.82
N ASN A 53 17.04 -5.05 -6.74
CA ASN A 53 18.33 -5.54 -6.26
C ASN A 53 18.24 -6.01 -4.81
N ALA A 54 17.53 -5.28 -3.95
CA ALA A 54 17.33 -5.66 -2.54
C ALA A 54 16.59 -6.98 -2.40
N VAL A 55 15.45 -7.16 -3.10
CA VAL A 55 14.64 -8.39 -2.99
C VAL A 55 15.30 -9.59 -3.67
N ARG A 56 16.07 -9.40 -4.75
CA ARG A 56 16.84 -10.48 -5.39
C ARG A 56 17.90 -11.06 -4.47
N ASN A 57 18.52 -10.20 -3.65
CA ASN A 57 19.50 -10.62 -2.65
C ASN A 57 18.87 -11.25 -1.40
N ASN A 58 17.54 -11.18 -1.25
CA ASN A 58 16.79 -11.65 -0.09
C ASN A 58 15.44 -12.23 -0.52
N SER A 59 15.48 -13.40 -1.13
CA SER A 59 14.31 -14.06 -1.76
C SER A 59 13.18 -14.46 -0.79
N SER A 60 13.38 -14.33 0.52
CA SER A 60 12.32 -14.56 1.51
C SER A 60 11.30 -13.42 1.58
N TYR A 61 11.62 -12.25 1.02
CA TYR A 61 10.71 -11.10 1.02
C TYR A 61 9.88 -11.05 -0.25
N ARG A 62 8.59 -10.96 -0.08
CA ARG A 62 7.62 -10.75 -1.16
C ARG A 62 7.03 -9.35 -1.18
N ILE A 63 7.38 -8.53 -0.19
CA ILE A 63 6.97 -7.15 -0.04
C ILE A 63 8.21 -6.32 0.27
N CYS A 64 8.42 -5.26 -0.50
CA CYS A 64 9.46 -4.28 -0.25
C CYS A 64 8.85 -2.88 -0.36
N HIS A 65 9.17 -1.99 0.56
CA HIS A 65 8.80 -0.59 0.46
C HIS A 65 9.96 0.33 0.84
N SER A 66 9.81 1.61 0.56
CA SER A 66 10.85 2.60 0.83
C SER A 66 10.33 3.75 1.70
N ASN A 67 11.26 4.55 2.21
CA ASN A 67 10.93 5.88 2.71
C ASN A 67 10.47 6.81 1.58
N GLU A 68 9.93 7.96 1.96
CA GLU A 68 9.30 8.94 1.08
C GLU A 68 9.79 10.35 1.42
N ILE A 69 9.86 11.20 0.40
CA ILE A 69 9.99 12.66 0.54
C ILE A 69 8.59 13.24 0.47
N TRP A 70 8.15 13.89 1.53
CA TRP A 70 6.83 14.50 1.55
C TRP A 70 6.89 15.95 1.09
N ILE A 71 6.02 16.30 0.14
CA ILE A 71 5.89 17.63 -0.42
C ILE A 71 4.46 18.11 -0.18
N ARG A 72 4.30 19.27 0.45
CA ARG A 72 3.01 19.91 0.67
C ARG A 72 3.08 21.36 0.23
N ASN A 73 2.14 21.77 -0.62
CA ASN A 73 2.11 23.13 -1.19
C ASN A 73 3.47 23.55 -1.80
N GLY A 74 4.14 22.62 -2.50
CA GLY A 74 5.44 22.85 -3.13
C GLY A 74 6.65 22.80 -2.19
N HIS A 75 6.47 22.62 -0.89
CA HIS A 75 7.55 22.60 0.09
C HIS A 75 7.75 21.20 0.69
N ARG A 76 9.03 20.81 0.86
CA ARG A 76 9.37 19.59 1.58
C ARG A 76 8.96 19.73 3.05
N VAL A 77 8.28 18.72 3.57
CA VAL A 77 7.89 18.64 4.98
C VAL A 77 8.42 17.36 5.61
N ASN A 78 8.77 17.42 6.88
CA ASN A 78 9.16 16.22 7.62
C ASN A 78 7.90 15.47 8.06
N PRO A 79 7.83 14.14 7.82
CA PRO A 79 6.75 13.34 8.36
C PRO A 79 6.80 13.35 9.89
N MET A 80 5.62 13.31 10.52
CA MET A 80 5.53 13.10 11.97
C MET A 80 6.01 11.69 12.33
N ASP A 81 6.46 11.46 13.55
CA ASP A 81 6.94 10.15 14.04
C ASP A 81 5.94 9.02 13.82
N LYS A 82 4.64 9.32 13.89
CA LYS A 82 3.58 8.36 13.59
C LYS A 82 3.61 7.81 12.14
N HIS A 83 4.34 8.43 11.23
CA HIS A 83 4.49 7.99 9.83
C HIS A 83 5.84 7.31 9.57
N LYS A 84 6.58 7.00 10.63
CA LYS A 84 7.81 6.21 10.54
C LYS A 84 7.52 4.89 9.82
N LYS A 85 8.39 4.53 8.88
CA LYS A 85 8.33 3.26 8.16
C LYS A 85 9.08 2.18 8.93
N TYR A 86 8.62 0.95 8.80
CA TYR A 86 9.16 -0.21 9.51
C TYR A 86 9.43 -1.35 8.53
N GLY A 87 10.41 -2.21 8.84
CA GLY A 87 10.69 -3.45 8.14
C GLY A 87 10.60 -4.65 9.08
N GLY A 88 10.63 -5.86 8.53
CA GLY A 88 10.43 -7.10 9.27
C GLY A 88 8.95 -7.45 9.45
N TRP A 89 8.59 -7.98 10.59
CA TRP A 89 7.22 -8.31 10.96
C TRP A 89 6.50 -7.07 11.48
N ILE A 90 5.78 -6.37 10.60
CA ILE A 90 5.22 -5.04 10.88
C ILE A 90 3.69 -5.02 11.04
N PHE A 91 3.06 -6.16 11.22
CA PHE A 91 1.60 -6.26 11.36
C PHE A 91 1.05 -5.28 12.41
N GLU A 92 1.64 -5.23 13.59
CA GLU A 92 1.25 -4.33 14.67
C GLU A 92 1.32 -2.84 14.28
N HIS A 93 2.29 -2.47 13.43
CA HIS A 93 2.44 -1.11 12.93
C HIS A 93 1.42 -0.75 11.84
N CYS A 94 0.84 -1.75 11.18
CA CYS A 94 -0.22 -1.57 10.18
C CYS A 94 -1.60 -1.42 10.81
N LEU A 95 -1.84 -1.92 12.03
CA LEU A 95 -3.14 -1.88 12.70
C LEU A 95 -3.69 -0.45 12.89
N PRO A 96 -2.93 0.51 13.45
CA PRO A 96 -3.48 1.85 13.72
C PRO A 96 -3.72 2.68 12.45
N ARG A 97 -3.01 2.40 11.36
CA ARG A 97 -3.05 3.19 10.11
C ARG A 97 -2.42 2.48 8.94
N CYS A 98 -2.61 3.03 7.74
CA CYS A 98 -1.87 2.60 6.56
C CYS A 98 -0.37 2.91 6.73
N ALA A 99 0.46 1.89 6.92
CA ALA A 99 1.91 2.03 7.14
C ALA A 99 2.70 2.00 5.83
N ILE A 100 2.16 1.40 4.78
CA ILE A 100 2.78 1.27 3.46
C ILE A 100 1.98 2.13 2.47
N SER A 101 2.65 3.01 1.74
CA SER A 101 2.05 3.75 0.63
C SER A 101 2.10 2.91 -0.65
N PRO A 102 1.03 2.82 -1.45
CA PRO A 102 1.06 2.11 -2.71
C PRO A 102 2.18 2.56 -3.64
N SER A 103 2.46 3.86 -3.72
CA SER A 103 3.54 4.39 -4.56
C SER A 103 4.94 3.95 -4.11
N SER A 104 5.12 3.55 -2.84
CA SER A 104 6.42 3.13 -2.32
C SER A 104 6.68 1.63 -2.42
N VAL A 105 5.64 0.83 -2.66
CA VAL A 105 5.74 -0.63 -2.59
C VAL A 105 6.29 -1.24 -3.89
N LEU A 106 6.97 -2.36 -3.73
CA LEU A 106 7.24 -3.39 -4.73
C LEU A 106 6.73 -4.71 -4.17
N LEU A 107 5.77 -5.33 -4.83
CA LEU A 107 5.01 -6.48 -4.35
C LEU A 107 5.19 -7.66 -5.31
N HIS A 108 5.62 -8.81 -4.80
CA HIS A 108 5.70 -10.02 -5.61
C HIS A 108 4.30 -10.51 -5.99
N ARG A 109 4.11 -10.91 -7.25
CA ARG A 109 2.81 -11.35 -7.78
C ARG A 109 2.20 -12.46 -6.93
N SER A 110 2.99 -13.44 -6.48
CA SER A 110 2.48 -14.54 -5.65
C SER A 110 1.83 -14.07 -4.34
N ALA A 111 2.19 -12.90 -3.81
CA ALA A 111 1.53 -12.37 -2.62
C ALA A 111 0.08 -11.96 -2.92
N VAL A 112 -0.18 -11.39 -4.10
CA VAL A 112 -1.54 -11.06 -4.54
C VAL A 112 -2.34 -12.31 -4.89
N GLU A 113 -1.70 -13.29 -5.51
CA GLU A 113 -2.32 -14.59 -5.87
C GLU A 113 -2.74 -15.38 -4.61
N GLU A 114 -1.94 -15.35 -3.56
CA GLU A 114 -2.20 -16.09 -2.32
C GLU A 114 -3.18 -15.36 -1.39
N PHE A 115 -3.03 -14.04 -1.22
CA PHE A 115 -3.79 -13.26 -0.24
C PHE A 115 -4.89 -12.39 -0.84
N GLY A 116 -5.06 -12.41 -2.15
CA GLY A 116 -6.02 -11.59 -2.87
C GLY A 116 -5.54 -10.16 -3.16
N SER A 117 -6.19 -9.51 -4.10
CA SER A 117 -5.92 -8.13 -4.55
C SER A 117 -6.64 -7.08 -3.69
N PHE A 118 -6.76 -5.86 -4.17
CA PHE A 118 -7.49 -4.79 -3.47
C PHE A 118 -8.98 -5.08 -3.38
N ASP A 119 -9.59 -4.82 -2.21
CA ASP A 119 -11.04 -5.00 -2.02
C ASP A 119 -11.82 -3.86 -2.68
N GLU A 120 -12.54 -4.16 -3.75
CA GLU A 120 -13.32 -3.18 -4.51
C GLU A 120 -14.58 -2.70 -3.78
N SER A 121 -14.98 -3.38 -2.70
CA SER A 121 -16.07 -2.94 -1.85
C SER A 121 -15.68 -1.80 -0.89
N LEU A 122 -14.36 -1.52 -0.80
CA LEU A 122 -13.81 -0.43 0.01
C LEU A 122 -13.53 0.79 -0.88
N PRO A 123 -14.32 1.86 -0.77
CA PRO A 123 -14.09 3.08 -1.55
C PRO A 123 -12.86 3.89 -1.11
N VAL A 124 -12.37 3.61 0.11
CA VAL A 124 -11.14 4.14 0.72
C VAL A 124 -10.59 3.11 1.70
N CYS A 125 -9.32 3.24 2.09
CA CYS A 125 -8.62 2.28 2.98
C CYS A 125 -8.46 0.88 2.36
N GLU A 126 -8.54 0.75 1.06
CA GLU A 126 -8.29 -0.47 0.31
C GLU A 126 -6.83 -0.95 0.45
N ASP A 127 -5.92 0.01 0.57
CA ASP A 127 -4.51 -0.21 0.83
C ASP A 127 -4.28 -0.73 2.26
N TYR A 128 -4.95 -0.13 3.24
CA TYR A 128 -4.93 -0.58 4.63
C TYR A 128 -5.40 -2.04 4.75
N ASP A 129 -6.52 -2.41 4.10
CA ASP A 129 -7.04 -3.78 4.08
C ASP A 129 -6.02 -4.76 3.49
N LEU A 130 -5.42 -4.41 2.35
CA LEU A 130 -4.43 -5.26 1.69
C LEU A 130 -3.19 -5.45 2.57
N TRP A 131 -2.66 -4.36 3.16
CA TRP A 131 -1.46 -4.47 3.99
C TRP A 131 -1.70 -5.27 5.25
N LEU A 132 -2.86 -5.18 5.90
CA LEU A 132 -3.20 -6.03 7.04
C LEU A 132 -3.17 -7.51 6.68
N ARG A 133 -3.80 -7.91 5.57
CA ARG A 133 -3.81 -9.31 5.12
C ARG A 133 -2.40 -9.83 4.83
N LEU A 134 -1.60 -9.05 4.14
CA LEU A 134 -0.26 -9.43 3.74
C LEU A 134 0.70 -9.48 4.94
N THR A 135 0.72 -8.45 5.78
CA THR A 135 1.69 -8.34 6.89
C THR A 135 1.38 -9.25 8.07
N ALA A 136 0.17 -9.82 8.15
CA ALA A 136 -0.15 -10.87 9.10
C ALA A 136 0.69 -12.14 8.87
N THR A 137 1.16 -12.37 7.63
CA THR A 137 1.84 -13.63 7.27
C THR A 137 3.22 -13.39 6.63
N LEU A 138 3.46 -12.21 6.07
CA LEU A 138 4.68 -11.91 5.33
C LEU A 138 5.51 -10.83 6.00
N PRO A 139 6.83 -11.02 6.12
CA PRO A 139 7.73 -9.95 6.50
C PRO A 139 7.87 -8.93 5.36
N VAL A 140 8.14 -7.68 5.72
CA VAL A 140 8.29 -6.57 4.80
C VAL A 140 9.73 -6.07 4.80
N MET A 141 10.33 -5.91 3.63
CA MET A 141 11.64 -5.28 3.47
C MET A 141 11.46 -3.76 3.44
N LEU A 142 12.24 -3.06 4.25
CA LEU A 142 12.32 -1.60 4.22
C LEU A 142 13.63 -1.14 3.58
N ILE A 143 13.52 -0.32 2.55
CA ILE A 143 14.62 0.49 2.02
C ILE A 143 14.60 1.83 2.75
N SER A 144 15.66 2.12 3.52
CA SER A 144 15.74 3.33 4.34
C SER A 144 15.85 4.62 3.52
N GLU A 145 16.35 4.52 2.28
CA GLU A 145 16.42 5.64 1.37
C GLU A 145 15.03 6.04 0.87
N PRO A 146 14.75 7.34 0.76
CA PRO A 146 13.52 7.81 0.14
C PRO A 146 13.59 7.62 -1.37
N LEU A 147 12.65 6.86 -1.92
CA LEU A 147 12.60 6.54 -3.36
C LEU A 147 11.34 7.10 -4.04
N VAL A 148 10.49 7.79 -3.30
CA VAL A 148 9.24 8.38 -3.78
C VAL A 148 9.12 9.81 -3.27
N LYS A 149 8.68 10.73 -4.13
CA LYS A 149 8.15 12.03 -3.72
C LYS A 149 6.63 11.90 -3.61
N LYS A 150 6.12 12.06 -2.41
CA LYS A 150 4.69 12.02 -2.11
C LYS A 150 4.16 13.43 -1.99
N TYR A 151 3.28 13.78 -2.92
CA TYR A 151 2.64 15.09 -2.94
C TYR A 151 1.33 15.04 -2.16
N GLY A 152 1.04 16.14 -1.48
CA GLY A 152 -0.20 16.25 -0.73
C GLY A 152 -0.55 17.68 -0.40
N GLY A 153 -1.74 17.87 0.19
CA GLY A 153 -2.25 19.20 0.54
C GLY A 153 -3.24 19.76 -0.49
N HIS A 154 -3.47 19.07 -1.61
CA HIS A 154 -4.49 19.44 -2.59
C HIS A 154 -5.90 19.00 -2.15
N ASN A 155 -6.94 19.66 -2.68
CA ASN A 155 -8.32 19.51 -2.20
C ASN A 155 -8.97 18.18 -2.60
N ASP A 156 -8.51 17.54 -3.66
CA ASP A 156 -9.03 16.30 -4.25
C ASP A 156 -8.35 15.02 -3.71
N GLN A 157 -7.53 15.13 -2.66
CA GLN A 157 -6.94 13.96 -1.99
C GLN A 157 -8.03 13.01 -1.47
N LEU A 158 -7.96 11.72 -1.87
CA LEU A 158 -8.88 10.67 -1.41
C LEU A 158 -9.00 10.59 0.12
N SER A 159 -7.89 10.80 0.84
CA SER A 159 -7.87 10.81 2.30
C SER A 159 -8.66 11.94 2.94
N ARG A 160 -9.02 12.97 2.16
CA ARG A 160 -9.87 14.11 2.58
C ARG A 160 -11.29 14.04 2.01
N SER A 161 -11.51 13.24 0.97
CA SER A 161 -12.77 13.18 0.24
C SER A 161 -13.91 12.52 1.00
N ARG A 162 -13.59 11.76 2.06
CA ARG A 162 -14.60 11.04 2.84
C ARG A 162 -14.42 11.25 4.34
N TRP A 163 -15.50 11.68 4.98
CA TRP A 163 -15.60 11.73 6.43
C TRP A 163 -15.65 10.32 7.01
N GLY A 164 -14.99 10.12 8.17
CA GLY A 164 -15.09 8.86 8.91
C GLY A 164 -14.28 7.72 8.30
N MET A 165 -13.00 7.94 7.98
CA MET A 165 -12.08 6.91 7.48
C MET A 165 -12.03 5.66 8.39
N ASP A 166 -12.21 5.84 9.71
CA ASP A 166 -12.12 4.72 10.65
C ASP A 166 -13.24 3.69 10.47
N ARG A 167 -14.42 4.05 9.97
CA ARG A 167 -15.46 3.07 9.64
C ARG A 167 -15.01 2.02 8.60
N TYR A 168 -14.16 2.41 7.66
CA TYR A 168 -13.61 1.49 6.66
C TYR A 168 -12.46 0.67 7.23
N ARG A 169 -11.66 1.24 8.15
CA ARG A 169 -10.65 0.49 8.89
C ARG A 169 -11.29 -0.53 9.84
N ILE A 170 -12.39 -0.16 10.51
CA ILE A 170 -13.20 -1.07 11.32
C ILE A 170 -13.65 -2.26 10.46
N ARG A 171 -14.26 -1.99 9.29
CA ARG A 171 -14.69 -3.04 8.37
C ARG A 171 -13.54 -3.96 7.92
N SER A 172 -12.35 -3.41 7.66
CA SER A 172 -11.17 -4.21 7.30
C SER A 172 -10.70 -5.08 8.47
N LEU A 173 -10.73 -4.57 9.71
CA LEU A 173 -10.40 -5.33 10.92
C LEU A 173 -11.42 -6.44 11.19
N GLU A 174 -12.71 -6.16 11.06
CA GLU A 174 -13.77 -7.16 11.19
C GLU A 174 -13.62 -8.29 10.16
N LYS A 175 -13.35 -7.96 8.90
CA LYS A 175 -13.04 -8.94 7.85
C LYS A 175 -11.84 -9.81 8.20
N LEU A 176 -10.77 -9.18 8.66
CA LEU A 176 -9.53 -9.87 9.01
C LEU A 176 -9.75 -10.85 10.17
N LEU A 177 -10.45 -10.43 11.21
CA LEU A 177 -10.82 -11.28 12.35
C LEU A 177 -11.74 -12.44 11.94
N ALA A 178 -12.72 -12.18 11.07
CA ALA A 178 -13.64 -13.20 10.56
C ALA A 178 -12.94 -14.28 9.72
N ALA A 179 -11.82 -13.95 9.07
CA ALA A 179 -11.03 -14.88 8.25
C ALA A 179 -10.33 -15.97 9.08
N LYS A 180 -10.15 -15.77 10.40
CA LYS A 180 -9.50 -16.73 11.34
C LYS A 180 -8.11 -17.21 10.89
N THR A 181 -7.36 -16.34 10.24
CA THR A 181 -6.00 -16.62 9.74
C THR A 181 -4.90 -16.05 10.63
N LEU A 182 -5.27 -15.30 11.66
CA LEU A 182 -4.35 -14.66 12.59
C LEU A 182 -3.85 -15.63 13.66
N THR A 183 -2.63 -15.42 14.13
CA THR A 183 -2.17 -16.03 15.39
C THR A 183 -2.93 -15.43 16.57
N ALA A 184 -2.95 -16.11 17.72
CA ALA A 184 -3.64 -15.61 18.91
C ALA A 184 -3.16 -14.21 19.35
N VAL A 185 -1.86 -13.92 19.19
CA VAL A 185 -1.28 -12.60 19.50
C VAL A 185 -1.79 -11.54 18.52
N GLN A 186 -1.79 -11.84 17.24
CA GLN A 186 -2.29 -10.91 16.21
C GLN A 186 -3.78 -10.66 16.33
N GLU A 187 -4.56 -11.69 16.68
CA GLU A 187 -6.00 -11.58 16.92
C GLU A 187 -6.28 -10.65 18.10
N GLN A 188 -5.55 -10.82 19.21
CA GLN A 188 -5.66 -9.92 20.35
C GLN A 188 -5.34 -8.48 19.98
N GLN A 189 -4.23 -8.24 19.27
CA GLN A 189 -3.83 -6.91 18.81
C GLN A 189 -4.88 -6.27 17.89
N ALA A 190 -5.47 -7.06 16.98
CA ALA A 190 -6.51 -6.59 16.08
C ALA A 190 -7.81 -6.24 16.82
N LEU A 191 -8.19 -7.03 17.84
CA LEU A 191 -9.34 -6.75 18.70
C LEU A 191 -9.15 -5.48 19.53
N GLU A 192 -7.97 -5.27 20.09
CA GLU A 192 -7.63 -4.05 20.83
C GLU A 192 -7.72 -2.81 19.93
N GLU A 193 -7.17 -2.90 18.71
CA GLU A 193 -7.27 -1.79 17.76
C GLU A 193 -8.71 -1.55 17.29
N LEU A 194 -9.49 -2.60 17.05
CA LEU A 194 -10.90 -2.50 16.71
C LEU A 194 -11.67 -1.77 17.82
N THR A 195 -11.47 -2.19 19.09
CA THR A 195 -12.11 -1.55 20.25
C THR A 195 -11.75 -0.06 20.38
N ARG A 196 -10.49 0.29 20.03
CA ARG A 196 -10.02 1.68 20.08
C ARG A 196 -10.66 2.57 19.00
N LYS A 197 -11.14 1.98 17.91
CA LYS A 197 -11.74 2.71 16.77
C LYS A 197 -13.26 2.86 16.86
N ILE A 198 -13.93 2.04 17.66
CA ILE A 198 -15.38 2.14 17.96
C ILE A 198 -15.63 3.23 18.99
#